data_d80098043a1e5eff8f836174a2c85dee
#
_entry.id   d80098043a1e5eff8f836174a2c85dee
#
_cell.length_a   1.000
_cell.length_b   1.000
_cell.length_c   1.000
_cell.angle_alpha   90.00
_cell.angle_beta   90.00
_cell.angle_gamma   90.00
#
_symmetry.space_group_name_H-M   'P 1'
#
loop_
_entity.id
_entity.type
_entity.pdbx_description
1 polymer ?
#
loop_
_entity_poly.entity_id
_entity_poly.type
_entity_poly.pdbx_seq_one_letter_code
_entity_poly.pdbx_strand_id
1 'polypeptide(L)'
;MFQGSIPALVTPFRDGKIDEKALVELVEWHVAEGSDGIVAVGTTGESPTLSHAEHREAVELVETAAGRIPVIAGAGSNNTAESIGLMQFAEQVGAAAALVVTPYYNKPNQRGLIAHYTALHDCCDLPIIIYNIPGRSIIDM
;
A
#
# COMPACT_ATOMS: atom_id res chain seq x y z
N MET A 1 3.83 -11.80 12.53
CA MET A 1 3.48 -10.43 12.99
C MET A 1 4.61 -9.53 12.55
N PHE A 2 4.32 -8.38 11.93
CA PHE A 2 5.34 -7.41 11.52
C PHE A 2 5.95 -6.74 12.74
N GLN A 3 7.27 -6.51 12.74
CA GLN A 3 8.00 -5.83 13.83
C GLN A 3 9.25 -5.15 13.27
N GLY A 4 9.84 -4.26 14.07
CA GLY A 4 11.05 -3.55 13.70
C GLY A 4 10.81 -2.26 12.89
N SER A 5 11.76 -1.88 12.05
CA SER A 5 11.74 -0.68 11.23
C SER A 5 11.12 -0.98 9.87
N ILE A 6 9.95 -0.40 9.60
CA ILE A 6 9.19 -0.61 8.35
C ILE A 6 8.88 0.77 7.75
N PRO A 7 9.80 1.34 6.96
CA PRO A 7 9.61 2.65 6.35
C PRO A 7 8.53 2.65 5.27
N ALA A 8 7.78 3.75 5.21
CA ALA A 8 6.92 4.06 4.07
C ALA A 8 7.75 4.81 3.02
N LEU A 9 7.98 4.18 1.87
CA LEU A 9 8.83 4.73 0.82
C LEU A 9 8.14 5.85 0.05
N VAL A 10 8.95 6.79 -0.43
CA VAL A 10 8.57 7.70 -1.52
C VAL A 10 8.56 6.96 -2.85
N THR A 11 7.80 7.47 -3.82
CA THR A 11 7.86 7.01 -5.21
C THR A 11 8.66 8.03 -6.02
N PRO A 12 9.90 7.73 -6.43
CA PRO A 12 10.71 8.66 -7.24
C PRO A 12 10.11 8.86 -8.63
N PHE A 13 10.17 10.09 -9.13
CA PHE A 13 9.71 10.43 -10.47
C PHE A 13 10.83 11.09 -11.28
N ARG A 14 10.83 10.84 -12.59
CA ARG A 14 11.65 11.50 -13.58
C ARG A 14 10.84 11.76 -14.85
N ASP A 15 10.83 13.00 -15.31
CA ASP A 15 10.11 13.41 -16.53
C ASP A 15 8.62 13.01 -16.54
N GLY A 16 7.97 13.08 -15.35
CA GLY A 16 6.55 12.78 -15.17
C GLY A 16 6.20 11.29 -15.15
N LYS A 17 7.20 10.40 -15.03
CA LYS A 17 7.02 8.95 -14.89
C LYS A 17 7.75 8.44 -13.65
N ILE A 18 7.42 7.26 -13.19
CA ILE A 18 8.18 6.59 -12.13
C ILE A 18 9.63 6.42 -12.59
N ASP A 19 10.58 6.85 -11.76
CA ASP A 19 12.00 6.52 -11.94
C ASP A 19 12.25 5.13 -11.34
N GLU A 20 11.99 4.10 -12.16
CA GLU A 20 12.12 2.69 -11.76
C GLU A 20 13.48 2.39 -11.15
N LYS A 21 14.55 2.92 -11.78
CA LYS A 21 15.93 2.70 -11.31
C LYS A 21 16.13 3.28 -9.91
N ALA A 22 15.71 4.53 -9.69
CA ALA A 22 15.84 5.18 -8.39
C ALA A 22 14.97 4.50 -7.31
N LEU A 23 13.80 3.98 -7.69
CA LEU A 23 12.93 3.22 -6.77
C LEU A 23 13.60 1.91 -6.35
N VAL A 24 14.14 1.14 -7.28
CA VAL A 24 14.86 -0.11 -7.00
C VAL A 24 16.10 0.15 -6.13
N GLU A 25 16.93 1.13 -6.48
CA GLU A 25 18.12 1.51 -5.69
C GLU A 25 17.74 1.93 -4.25
N LEU A 26 16.62 2.63 -4.07
CA LEU A 26 16.10 3.00 -2.75
C LEU A 26 15.70 1.76 -1.93
N VAL A 27 15.01 0.80 -2.54
CA VAL A 27 14.63 -0.45 -1.88
C VAL A 27 15.86 -1.27 -1.49
N GLU A 28 16.80 -1.46 -2.41
CA GLU A 28 18.05 -2.18 -2.17
C GLU A 28 18.87 -1.54 -1.04
N TRP A 29 18.91 -0.21 -0.99
CA TRP A 29 19.53 0.52 0.11
C TRP A 29 18.86 0.22 1.46
N HIS A 30 17.54 0.24 1.54
CA HIS A 30 16.80 -0.11 2.76
C HIS A 30 17.05 -1.56 3.22
N VAL A 31 17.13 -2.49 2.27
CA VAL A 31 17.47 -3.89 2.56
C VAL A 31 18.90 -4.01 3.12
N ALA A 32 19.84 -3.28 2.54
CA ALA A 32 21.24 -3.28 2.96
C ALA A 32 21.44 -2.63 4.35
N GLU A 33 20.71 -1.55 4.65
CA GLU A 33 20.76 -0.84 5.93
C GLU A 33 19.97 -1.55 7.05
N GLY A 34 19.31 -2.68 6.75
CA GLY A 34 18.68 -3.54 7.75
C GLY A 34 17.25 -3.14 8.12
N SER A 35 16.51 -2.55 7.22
CA SER A 35 15.06 -2.41 7.39
C SER A 35 14.39 -3.79 7.50
N ASP A 36 13.38 -3.90 8.38
CA ASP A 36 12.68 -5.16 8.66
C ASP A 36 11.50 -5.41 7.71
N GLY A 37 11.11 -4.42 6.94
CA GLY A 37 10.06 -4.46 5.93
C GLY A 37 9.93 -3.11 5.22
N ILE A 38 9.05 -3.03 4.25
CA ILE A 38 8.83 -1.80 3.45
C ILE A 38 7.32 -1.61 3.23
N VAL A 39 6.84 -0.36 3.34
CA VAL A 39 5.51 0.01 2.83
C VAL A 39 5.67 0.66 1.46
N ALA A 40 5.14 -0.01 0.44
CA ALA A 40 5.08 0.50 -0.93
C ALA A 40 3.77 1.26 -1.19
N VAL A 41 3.86 2.38 -1.89
CA VAL A 41 2.70 3.14 -2.38
C VAL A 41 1.66 3.46 -1.30
N GLY A 42 2.13 3.79 -0.09
CA GLY A 42 1.30 4.44 0.93
C GLY A 42 1.10 5.93 0.61
N THR A 43 0.62 6.70 1.59
CA THR A 43 0.47 8.17 1.45
C THR A 43 1.79 8.85 1.11
N THR A 44 2.90 8.43 1.75
CA THR A 44 4.26 8.91 1.47
C THR A 44 4.70 8.61 0.05
N GLY A 45 4.27 7.50 -0.52
CA GLY A 45 4.52 7.10 -1.90
C GLY A 45 3.58 7.73 -2.93
N GLU A 46 2.83 8.76 -2.52
CA GLU A 46 1.97 9.57 -3.40
C GLU A 46 0.87 8.77 -4.13
N SER A 47 0.34 7.71 -3.50
CA SER A 47 -0.67 6.83 -4.11
C SER A 47 -1.84 7.55 -4.82
N PRO A 48 -2.37 8.69 -4.30
CA PRO A 48 -3.48 9.38 -4.97
C PRO A 48 -3.12 10.06 -6.30
N THR A 49 -1.83 10.26 -6.60
CA THR A 49 -1.36 10.92 -7.83
C THR A 49 -0.92 9.93 -8.90
N LEU A 50 -0.81 8.65 -8.56
CA LEU A 50 -0.48 7.58 -9.48
C LEU A 50 -1.72 7.13 -10.25
N SER A 51 -1.55 6.84 -11.53
CA SER A 51 -2.53 6.02 -12.26
C SER A 51 -2.55 4.60 -11.71
N HIS A 52 -3.61 3.85 -11.97
CA HIS A 52 -3.69 2.44 -11.52
C HIS A 52 -2.57 1.57 -12.10
N ALA A 53 -2.08 1.90 -13.29
CA ALA A 53 -0.95 1.20 -13.91
C ALA A 53 0.35 1.49 -13.15
N GLU A 54 0.64 2.76 -12.90
CA GLU A 54 1.83 3.18 -12.14
C GLU A 54 1.80 2.65 -10.70
N HIS A 55 0.62 2.63 -10.06
CA HIS A 55 0.48 2.07 -8.72
C HIS A 55 0.90 0.58 -8.69
N ARG A 56 0.42 -0.21 -9.65
CA ARG A 56 0.76 -1.63 -9.77
C ARG A 56 2.23 -1.83 -10.10
N GLU A 57 2.74 -1.07 -11.05
CA GLU A 57 4.16 -1.07 -11.44
C GLU A 57 5.07 -0.79 -10.23
N ALA A 58 4.78 0.24 -9.44
CA ALA A 58 5.55 0.56 -8.25
C ALA A 58 5.52 -0.55 -7.19
N VAL A 59 4.35 -1.16 -6.94
CA VAL A 59 4.23 -2.28 -5.99
C VAL A 59 5.05 -3.48 -6.45
N GLU A 60 4.97 -3.85 -7.73
CA GLU A 60 5.70 -4.98 -8.31
C GLU A 60 7.22 -4.75 -8.30
N LEU A 61 7.68 -3.53 -8.62
CA LEU A 61 9.09 -3.15 -8.54
C LEU A 61 9.63 -3.26 -7.12
N VAL A 62 8.89 -2.73 -6.14
CA VAL A 62 9.30 -2.79 -4.73
C VAL A 62 9.31 -4.23 -4.22
N GLU A 63 8.31 -5.05 -4.54
CA GLU A 63 8.26 -6.47 -4.14
C GLU A 63 9.45 -7.25 -4.73
N THR A 64 9.73 -7.04 -6.00
CA THR A 64 10.84 -7.70 -6.68
C THR A 64 12.20 -7.30 -6.07
N ALA A 65 12.40 -6.01 -5.79
CA ALA A 65 13.66 -5.49 -5.26
C ALA A 65 13.87 -5.79 -3.77
N ALA A 66 12.79 -5.90 -2.99
CA ALA A 66 12.84 -6.17 -1.55
C ALA A 66 13.36 -7.58 -1.22
N GLY A 67 13.15 -8.54 -2.12
CA GLY A 67 13.69 -9.88 -2.04
C GLY A 67 13.26 -10.64 -0.79
N ARG A 68 13.99 -10.49 0.32
CA ARG A 68 13.77 -11.26 1.56
C ARG A 68 12.96 -10.53 2.65
N ILE A 69 12.82 -9.21 2.59
CA ILE A 69 12.06 -8.46 3.59
C ILE A 69 10.61 -8.27 3.13
N PRO A 70 9.63 -8.33 4.05
CA PRO A 70 8.23 -8.26 3.67
C PRO A 70 7.87 -6.88 3.12
N VAL A 71 7.08 -6.87 2.06
CA VAL A 71 6.46 -5.66 1.51
C VAL A 71 5.00 -5.58 1.94
N ILE A 72 4.61 -4.41 2.43
CA ILE A 72 3.24 -4.05 2.75
C ILE A 72 2.76 -3.11 1.65
N ALA A 73 1.85 -3.55 0.81
CA ALA A 73 1.35 -2.75 -0.30
C ALA A 73 0.24 -1.79 0.14
N GLY A 74 0.34 -0.51 -0.22
CA GLY A 74 -0.78 0.42 -0.08
C GLY A 74 -1.91 0.01 -1.02
N ALA A 75 -3.08 -0.33 -0.46
CA ALA A 75 -4.24 -0.80 -1.23
C ALA A 75 -5.56 -0.11 -0.82
N GLY A 76 -5.46 0.97 -0.04
CA GLY A 76 -6.64 1.70 0.42
C GLY A 76 -7.18 2.67 -0.62
N SER A 77 -8.50 2.72 -0.72
CA SER A 77 -9.27 3.70 -1.51
C SER A 77 -10.58 4.02 -0.81
N ASN A 78 -11.19 5.15 -1.15
CA ASN A 78 -12.58 5.44 -0.78
C ASN A 78 -13.61 4.76 -1.70
N ASN A 79 -13.14 3.99 -2.68
CA ASN A 79 -13.92 3.12 -3.55
C ASN A 79 -13.58 1.65 -3.23
N THR A 80 -14.52 0.91 -2.65
CA THR A 80 -14.32 -0.48 -2.24
C THR A 80 -13.88 -1.38 -3.41
N ALA A 81 -14.46 -1.19 -4.60
CA ALA A 81 -14.12 -2.00 -5.77
C ALA A 81 -12.67 -1.74 -6.25
N GLU A 82 -12.19 -0.51 -6.14
CA GLU A 82 -10.81 -0.16 -6.42
C GLU A 82 -9.85 -0.82 -5.43
N SER A 83 -10.13 -0.70 -4.11
CA SER A 83 -9.34 -1.37 -3.07
C SER A 83 -9.27 -2.88 -3.26
N ILE A 84 -10.38 -3.54 -3.64
CA ILE A 84 -10.39 -4.97 -3.96
C ILE A 84 -9.40 -5.27 -5.08
N GLY A 85 -9.44 -4.50 -6.18
CA GLY A 85 -8.52 -4.72 -7.30
C GLY A 85 -7.05 -4.49 -6.95
N LEU A 86 -6.75 -3.54 -6.05
CA LEU A 86 -5.40 -3.29 -5.55
C LEU A 86 -4.92 -4.41 -4.62
N MET A 87 -5.78 -4.91 -3.73
CA MET A 87 -5.46 -6.02 -2.83
C MET A 87 -5.18 -7.31 -3.59
N GLN A 88 -6.04 -7.66 -4.55
CA GLN A 88 -5.86 -8.85 -5.39
C GLN A 88 -4.56 -8.79 -6.19
N PHE A 89 -4.21 -7.62 -6.70
CA PHE A 89 -2.92 -7.44 -7.38
C PHE A 89 -1.74 -7.57 -6.41
N ALA A 90 -1.82 -6.96 -5.22
CA ALA A 90 -0.78 -7.06 -4.20
C ALA A 90 -0.54 -8.52 -3.78
N GLU A 91 -1.60 -9.31 -3.59
CA GLU A 91 -1.50 -10.75 -3.35
C GLU A 91 -0.83 -11.49 -4.51
N GLN A 92 -1.24 -11.18 -5.75
CA GLN A 92 -0.70 -11.81 -6.95
C GLN A 92 0.81 -11.63 -7.11
N VAL A 93 1.34 -10.45 -6.73
CA VAL A 93 2.79 -10.17 -6.83
C VAL A 93 3.57 -10.62 -5.60
N GLY A 94 2.91 -11.10 -4.55
CA GLY A 94 3.56 -11.70 -3.38
C GLY A 94 3.72 -10.79 -2.16
N ALA A 95 3.04 -9.63 -2.12
CA ALA A 95 3.07 -8.77 -0.95
C ALA A 95 2.66 -9.51 0.33
N ALA A 96 3.29 -9.19 1.45
CA ALA A 96 3.05 -9.85 2.73
C ALA A 96 1.78 -9.35 3.45
N ALA A 97 1.31 -8.14 3.14
CA ALA A 97 0.08 -7.55 3.65
C ALA A 97 -0.36 -6.36 2.80
N ALA A 98 -1.60 -5.93 2.99
CA ALA A 98 -2.12 -4.68 2.45
C ALA A 98 -2.27 -3.62 3.56
N LEU A 99 -1.81 -2.39 3.32
CA LEU A 99 -2.10 -1.22 4.15
C LEU A 99 -3.32 -0.51 3.58
N VAL A 100 -4.43 -0.53 4.33
CA VAL A 100 -5.72 0.00 3.86
C VAL A 100 -6.17 1.15 4.73
N VAL A 101 -6.12 2.37 4.18
CA VAL A 101 -6.66 3.56 4.84
C VAL A 101 -8.19 3.48 4.90
N THR A 102 -8.78 3.98 5.98
CA THR A 102 -10.24 4.16 6.06
C THR A 102 -10.74 5.01 4.89
N PRO A 103 -11.91 4.66 4.27
CA PRO A 103 -12.46 5.46 3.17
C PRO A 103 -12.59 6.93 3.56
N TYR A 104 -11.87 7.78 2.85
CA TYR A 104 -11.78 9.22 3.05
C TYR A 104 -12.81 9.96 2.18
N TYR A 105 -13.13 11.21 2.52
CA TYR A 105 -14.02 12.11 1.78
C TYR A 105 -15.51 11.73 1.86
N ASN A 106 -15.91 10.52 1.48
CA ASN A 106 -17.31 10.05 1.43
C ASN A 106 -17.91 9.64 2.79
N LYS A 107 -17.11 9.66 3.85
CA LYS A 107 -17.53 9.55 5.26
C LYS A 107 -18.49 8.41 5.56
N PRO A 108 -18.12 7.15 5.33
CA PRO A 108 -18.97 6.03 5.72
C PRO A 108 -19.19 6.02 7.25
N ASN A 109 -20.35 5.58 7.69
CA ASN A 109 -20.61 5.30 9.11
C ASN A 109 -19.96 3.95 9.52
N GLN A 110 -20.01 3.60 10.81
CA GLN A 110 -19.38 2.37 11.35
C GLN A 110 -19.84 1.10 10.62
N ARG A 111 -21.12 0.98 10.29
CA ARG A 111 -21.63 -0.17 9.51
C ARG A 111 -21.05 -0.20 8.10
N GLY A 112 -20.87 0.97 7.48
CA GLY A 112 -20.22 1.11 6.17
C GLY A 112 -18.74 0.73 6.22
N LEU A 113 -18.01 1.11 7.29
CA LEU A 113 -16.62 0.69 7.50
C LEU A 113 -16.52 -0.83 7.66
N ILE A 114 -17.38 -1.43 8.49
CA ILE A 114 -17.42 -2.90 8.64
C ILE A 114 -17.67 -3.57 7.30
N ALA A 115 -18.68 -3.11 6.55
CA ALA A 115 -18.99 -3.68 5.23
C ALA A 115 -17.83 -3.54 4.23
N HIS A 116 -17.16 -2.37 4.23
CA HIS A 116 -15.98 -2.14 3.40
C HIS A 116 -14.85 -3.14 3.71
N TYR A 117 -14.43 -3.23 4.98
CA TYR A 117 -13.34 -4.12 5.37
C TYR A 117 -13.72 -5.60 5.29
N THR A 118 -14.99 -5.96 5.48
CA THR A 118 -15.47 -7.33 5.23
C THR A 118 -15.32 -7.69 3.75
N ALA A 119 -15.75 -6.80 2.83
CA ALA A 119 -15.59 -7.03 1.40
C ALA A 119 -14.11 -7.15 0.97
N LEU A 120 -13.22 -6.41 1.60
CA LEU A 120 -11.78 -6.51 1.36
C LEU A 120 -11.20 -7.81 1.93
N HIS A 121 -11.61 -8.20 3.12
CA HIS A 121 -11.19 -9.47 3.72
C HIS A 121 -11.64 -10.67 2.90
N ASP A 122 -12.84 -10.62 2.35
CA ASP A 122 -13.42 -11.73 1.58
C ASP A 122 -12.88 -11.83 0.14
N CYS A 123 -12.12 -10.82 -0.34
CA CYS A 123 -11.68 -10.79 -1.74
C CYS A 123 -10.39 -11.57 -2.02
N CYS A 124 -9.56 -11.83 -1.00
CA CYS A 124 -8.30 -12.56 -1.09
C CYS A 124 -7.77 -12.90 0.31
N ASP A 125 -6.73 -13.74 0.39
CA ASP A 125 -6.13 -14.19 1.66
C ASP A 125 -5.08 -13.23 2.23
N LEU A 126 -4.83 -12.08 1.56
CA LEU A 126 -3.82 -11.12 1.97
C LEU A 126 -4.19 -10.43 3.30
N PRO A 127 -3.34 -10.47 4.35
CA PRO A 127 -3.59 -9.80 5.61
C PRO A 127 -3.79 -8.30 5.44
N ILE A 128 -4.78 -7.72 6.16
CA ILE A 128 -5.07 -6.30 6.13
C ILE A 128 -4.51 -5.61 7.36
N ILE A 129 -3.75 -4.54 7.15
CA ILE A 129 -3.35 -3.57 8.16
C ILE A 129 -4.24 -2.34 7.99
N ILE A 130 -5.14 -2.12 8.94
CA ILE A 130 -6.06 -0.98 8.90
C ILE A 130 -5.29 0.30 9.26
N TYR A 131 -5.34 1.29 8.37
CA TYR A 131 -4.74 2.60 8.57
C TYR A 131 -5.82 3.61 8.99
N ASN A 132 -5.98 3.79 10.32
CA ASN A 132 -6.90 4.76 10.89
C ASN A 132 -6.19 6.09 11.13
N ILE A 133 -6.55 7.12 10.37
CA ILE A 133 -5.95 8.45 10.43
C ILE A 133 -7.00 9.55 10.35
N PRO A 134 -7.80 9.76 11.42
CA PRO A 134 -8.95 10.67 11.39
C PRO A 134 -8.56 12.11 11.01
N GLY A 135 -7.35 12.56 11.31
CA GLY A 135 -6.85 13.88 10.89
C GLY A 135 -6.79 14.10 9.37
N ARG A 136 -6.78 13.02 8.58
CA ARG A 136 -6.77 13.06 7.10
C ARG A 136 -8.04 12.48 6.49
N SER A 137 -8.52 11.35 7.01
CA SER A 137 -9.74 10.68 6.50
C SER A 137 -11.04 11.28 7.04
N ILE A 138 -10.97 12.04 8.13
CA ILE A 138 -12.11 12.63 8.87
C ILE A 138 -12.94 11.55 9.60
N ILE A 139 -12.72 10.29 9.34
CA ILE A 139 -13.41 9.16 9.95
C ILE A 139 -12.51 8.54 10.99
N ASP A 140 -13.10 8.17 12.11
CA ASP A 140 -12.47 7.40 13.18
C ASP A 140 -13.20 6.07 13.36
N MET A 141 -12.48 5.04 13.76
CA MET A 141 -12.98 3.67 13.96
C MET A 141 -13.26 3.41 15.43
#